data_32627def817548b078910bff30b81c7c
#
_entry.id   32627def817548b078910bff30b81c7c
#
_cell.length_a   1.000
_cell.length_b   1.000
_cell.length_c   1.000
_cell.angle_alpha   90.00
_cell.angle_beta   90.00
_cell.angle_gamma   90.00
#
_symmetry.space_group_name_H-M   'P 1'
#
loop_
_entity.id
_entity.type
_entity.pdbx_description
1 polymer ?
#
loop_
_entity_poly.entity_id
_entity_poly.type
_entity_poly.pdbx_seq_one_letter_code
_entity_poly.pdbx_strand_id
1 'polypeptide(L)'
;MSRRRIALTRLFRRASFRLPQARRRAVALPVSYLRPAPLAQSLLLIAPILLFSIIAHEYAHGYAALKQGDTTASKLGRLTWNPIKHIDPWMSIFLPLMLYAAHLPILAGAKPVPINPSNYRNYKRGDIIVSLAGIATNVALALACTIVVAITGFIGEEIPAASGVCSVLQAMAWVGIGLNLILAMFNLLPVPPLDGSHVLKYLLPPALAQRYQQIGFAGIVIVLILLYTPAISYWLFPAYASASLLQNGLRSLVLPETSQLLSAARF
;
A
#
# COMPACT_ATOMS: atom_id res chain seq x y z
N MET A 1 9.14 31.75 63.94
CA MET A 1 9.34 31.49 62.49
C MET A 1 9.73 30.04 62.27
N SER A 2 8.95 29.36 61.49
CA SER A 2 9.28 28.27 60.60
C SER A 2 9.24 26.83 61.09
N ARG A 3 8.07 26.23 61.13
CA ARG A 3 7.89 24.77 60.87
C ARG A 3 6.95 24.46 59.69
N ARG A 4 6.51 25.48 58.94
CA ARG A 4 5.56 25.35 57.84
C ARG A 4 6.19 25.31 56.42
N ARG A 5 7.50 25.52 56.24
CA ARG A 5 8.15 25.51 54.92
C ARG A 5 8.74 24.15 54.48
N ILE A 6 8.80 23.16 55.37
CA ILE A 6 9.39 21.85 55.05
C ILE A 6 8.32 20.85 54.54
N ALA A 7 7.02 21.11 54.70
CA ALA A 7 5.96 20.20 54.27
C ALA A 7 5.60 20.33 52.79
N LEU A 8 5.78 21.49 52.17
CA LEU A 8 5.42 21.70 50.76
C LEU A 8 6.45 21.18 49.76
N THR A 9 7.70 21.04 50.15
CA THR A 9 8.77 20.49 49.26
C THR A 9 8.77 18.97 49.17
N ARG A 10 8.08 18.24 50.06
CA ARG A 10 7.97 16.78 50.02
C ARG A 10 6.77 16.27 49.21
N LEU A 11 5.78 17.13 48.91
CA LEU A 11 4.60 16.75 48.12
C LEU A 11 4.87 16.81 46.61
N PHE A 12 5.81 17.62 46.14
CA PHE A 12 6.16 17.69 44.70
C PHE A 12 7.20 16.66 44.23
N ARG A 13 7.78 15.86 45.12
CA ARG A 13 8.80 14.86 44.79
C ARG A 13 8.25 13.45 44.59
N ARG A 14 6.94 13.22 44.66
CA ARG A 14 6.31 11.89 44.48
C ARG A 14 5.31 11.78 43.35
N ALA A 15 5.15 12.79 42.51
CA ALA A 15 4.38 12.68 41.27
C ALA A 15 5.31 12.57 40.08
N SER A 16 6.28 11.64 40.11
CA SER A 16 6.87 11.12 38.90
C SER A 16 5.80 10.22 38.22
N PHE A 17 5.00 10.85 37.42
CA PHE A 17 4.07 10.15 36.51
C PHE A 17 4.91 9.28 35.57
N ARG A 18 5.21 8.05 35.99
CA ARG A 18 5.77 7.04 35.10
C ARG A 18 4.70 6.71 34.10
N LEU A 19 4.76 7.33 32.92
CA LEU A 19 4.03 6.86 31.75
C LEU A 19 4.37 5.37 31.56
N PRO A 20 3.37 4.49 31.41
CA PRO A 20 3.64 3.08 31.18
C PRO A 20 4.53 2.92 29.97
N GLN A 21 5.64 2.18 30.11
CA GLN A 21 6.58 1.88 29.00
C GLN A 21 5.92 1.16 27.80
N ALA A 22 4.69 0.70 27.96
CA ALA A 22 3.90 0.08 26.90
C ALA A 22 3.61 1.00 25.69
N ARG A 23 3.61 2.35 25.87
CA ARG A 23 3.35 3.29 24.77
C ARG A 23 4.57 3.61 23.88
N ARG A 24 5.79 3.27 24.30
CA ARG A 24 6.99 3.50 23.47
C ARG A 24 7.29 2.38 22.47
N ARG A 25 6.62 1.21 22.56
CA ARG A 25 6.81 0.10 21.62
C ARG A 25 5.90 0.13 20.39
N ALA A 26 4.93 1.02 20.30
CA ALA A 26 3.88 0.98 19.27
C ALA A 26 4.17 1.85 18.04
N VAL A 27 5.32 2.52 17.93
CA VAL A 27 5.56 3.48 16.83
C VAL A 27 6.85 3.20 16.03
N ALA A 28 7.62 2.21 16.42
CA ALA A 28 8.67 1.69 15.56
C ALA A 28 8.06 0.60 14.68
N LEU A 29 7.38 0.99 13.60
CA LEU A 29 7.18 0.09 12.48
C LEU A 29 8.59 -0.29 12.01
N PRO A 30 8.96 -1.56 12.10
CA PRO A 30 10.32 -1.93 11.78
C PRO A 30 10.55 -1.71 10.29
N VAL A 31 11.50 -0.86 9.95
CA VAL A 31 12.22 -0.85 8.67
C VAL A 31 12.79 -2.27 8.35
N SER A 32 12.62 -3.22 9.27
CA SER A 32 12.98 -4.63 9.14
C SER A 32 12.25 -5.38 8.01
N TYR A 33 11.15 -4.86 7.48
CA TYR A 33 10.55 -5.38 6.24
C TYR A 33 11.42 -5.15 4.99
N LEU A 34 12.48 -4.34 5.09
CA LEU A 34 13.41 -4.04 3.99
C LEU A 34 14.78 -4.72 4.14
N ARG A 35 14.99 -5.58 5.12
CA ARG A 35 16.23 -6.38 5.17
C ARG A 35 16.14 -7.50 4.15
N PRO A 36 17.16 -7.68 3.28
CA PRO A 36 17.14 -8.72 2.27
C PRO A 36 17.13 -10.10 2.96
N ALA A 37 15.95 -10.69 2.97
CA ALA A 37 15.79 -12.12 3.03
C ALA A 37 16.50 -12.76 1.82
N PRO A 38 16.65 -14.08 1.70
CA PRO A 38 17.10 -14.67 0.46
C PRO A 38 16.18 -14.14 -0.66
N LEU A 39 16.72 -13.16 -1.36
CA LEU A 39 15.97 -12.22 -2.26
C LEU A 39 15.07 -12.99 -3.23
N ALA A 40 15.51 -14.20 -3.63
CA ALA A 40 14.79 -15.04 -4.56
C ALA A 40 13.44 -15.55 -4.00
N GLN A 41 13.38 -15.98 -2.74
CA GLN A 41 12.14 -16.54 -2.16
C GLN A 41 11.10 -15.45 -1.93
N SER A 42 11.52 -14.29 -1.42
CA SER A 42 10.63 -13.14 -1.23
C SER A 42 10.08 -12.66 -2.58
N LEU A 43 10.93 -12.56 -3.60
CA LEU A 43 10.50 -12.15 -4.94
C LEU A 43 9.51 -13.13 -5.57
N LEU A 44 9.68 -14.45 -5.37
CA LEU A 44 8.74 -15.44 -5.90
C LEU A 44 7.33 -15.30 -5.31
N LEU A 45 7.21 -14.88 -4.05
CA LEU A 45 5.91 -14.66 -3.42
C LEU A 45 5.32 -13.27 -3.74
N ILE A 46 6.16 -12.23 -3.74
CA ILE A 46 5.71 -10.84 -3.91
C ILE A 46 5.45 -10.50 -5.37
N ALA A 47 6.37 -10.85 -6.28
CA ALA A 47 6.33 -10.31 -7.64
C ALA A 47 5.05 -10.66 -8.41
N PRO A 48 4.53 -11.90 -8.38
CA PRO A 48 3.30 -12.22 -9.09
C PRO A 48 2.10 -11.45 -8.54
N ILE A 49 1.97 -11.36 -7.21
CA ILE A 49 0.83 -10.67 -6.58
C ILE A 49 0.94 -9.15 -6.77
N LEU A 50 2.15 -8.58 -6.67
CA LEU A 50 2.39 -7.18 -6.93
C LEU A 50 2.06 -6.81 -8.37
N LEU A 51 2.56 -7.59 -9.34
CA LEU A 51 2.31 -7.37 -10.76
C LEU A 51 0.81 -7.42 -11.06
N PHE A 52 0.11 -8.44 -10.55
CA PHE A 52 -1.34 -8.56 -10.71
C PHE A 52 -2.07 -7.37 -10.08
N SER A 53 -1.68 -6.96 -8.86
CA SER A 53 -2.30 -5.84 -8.15
C SER A 53 -2.16 -4.51 -8.90
N ILE A 54 -0.97 -4.25 -9.45
CA ILE A 54 -0.70 -3.03 -10.23
C ILE A 54 -1.50 -3.04 -11.54
N ILE A 55 -1.54 -4.18 -12.26
CA ILE A 55 -2.30 -4.30 -13.50
C ILE A 55 -3.79 -4.09 -13.25
N ALA A 56 -4.34 -4.70 -12.20
CA ALA A 56 -5.73 -4.56 -11.83
C ALA A 56 -6.09 -3.10 -11.46
N HIS A 57 -5.20 -2.43 -10.74
CA HIS A 57 -5.30 -1.01 -10.37
C HIS A 57 -5.35 -0.13 -11.63
N GLU A 58 -4.39 -0.28 -12.55
CA GLU A 58 -4.33 0.47 -13.80
C GLU A 58 -5.54 0.17 -14.72
N TYR A 59 -5.92 -1.10 -14.80
CA TYR A 59 -7.10 -1.51 -15.54
C TYR A 59 -8.36 -0.83 -14.98
N ALA A 60 -8.49 -0.73 -13.67
CA ALA A 60 -9.63 -0.11 -13.01
C ALA A 60 -9.75 1.37 -13.35
N HIS A 61 -8.64 2.12 -13.40
CA HIS A 61 -8.63 3.50 -13.86
C HIS A 61 -9.15 3.62 -15.31
N GLY A 62 -8.59 2.82 -16.22
CA GLY A 62 -9.00 2.82 -17.62
C GLY A 62 -10.46 2.41 -17.81
N TYR A 63 -10.94 1.41 -17.08
CA TYR A 63 -12.32 0.96 -17.13
C TYR A 63 -13.29 2.00 -16.56
N ALA A 64 -12.94 2.61 -15.42
CA ALA A 64 -13.72 3.69 -14.84
C ALA A 64 -13.81 4.90 -15.80
N ALA A 65 -12.69 5.29 -16.43
CA ALA A 65 -12.63 6.33 -17.43
C ALA A 65 -13.56 6.03 -18.63
N LEU A 66 -13.54 4.80 -19.13
CA LEU A 66 -14.44 4.34 -20.19
C LEU A 66 -15.91 4.50 -19.78
N LYS A 67 -16.27 4.15 -18.54
CA LYS A 67 -17.63 4.33 -18.00
C LYS A 67 -18.02 5.81 -17.85
N GLN A 68 -17.04 6.71 -17.64
CA GLN A 68 -17.28 8.15 -17.59
C GLN A 68 -17.33 8.81 -18.99
N GLY A 69 -17.05 8.06 -20.07
CA GLY A 69 -17.12 8.53 -21.46
C GLY A 69 -15.78 8.64 -22.18
N ASP A 70 -14.67 8.41 -21.49
CA ASP A 70 -13.35 8.44 -22.11
C ASP A 70 -12.97 7.09 -22.73
N THR A 71 -12.93 7.03 -24.05
CA THR A 71 -12.56 5.84 -24.84
C THR A 71 -11.07 5.75 -25.14
N THR A 72 -10.23 6.66 -24.63
CA THR A 72 -8.81 6.81 -24.99
C THR A 72 -8.03 5.51 -24.74
N ALA A 73 -8.12 4.95 -23.53
CA ALA A 73 -7.43 3.71 -23.18
C ALA A 73 -7.86 2.53 -24.04
N SER A 74 -9.16 2.42 -24.31
CA SER A 74 -9.74 1.36 -25.13
C SER A 74 -9.25 1.45 -26.57
N LYS A 75 -9.32 2.62 -27.20
CA LYS A 75 -8.86 2.86 -28.57
C LYS A 75 -7.38 2.59 -28.77
N LEU A 76 -6.56 2.87 -27.77
CA LEU A 76 -5.12 2.63 -27.79
C LEU A 76 -4.74 1.19 -27.40
N GLY A 77 -5.72 0.29 -27.17
CA GLY A 77 -5.48 -1.09 -26.76
C GLY A 77 -4.73 -1.21 -25.42
N ARG A 78 -4.90 -0.22 -24.53
CA ARG A 78 -4.26 -0.17 -23.22
C ARG A 78 -5.17 -0.67 -22.09
N LEU A 79 -6.45 -0.90 -22.35
CA LEU A 79 -7.39 -1.56 -21.45
C LEU A 79 -7.23 -3.09 -21.58
N THR A 80 -6.19 -3.64 -20.98
CA THR A 80 -5.75 -5.02 -21.15
C THR A 80 -5.12 -5.57 -19.88
N TRP A 81 -5.22 -6.88 -19.68
CA TRP A 81 -4.55 -7.61 -18.61
C TRP A 81 -3.13 -8.07 -18.97
N ASN A 82 -2.64 -7.77 -20.18
CA ASN A 82 -1.29 -8.13 -20.60
C ASN A 82 -0.25 -7.33 -19.85
N PRO A 83 0.56 -7.96 -18.97
CA PRO A 83 1.55 -7.27 -18.12
C PRO A 83 2.58 -6.49 -18.93
N ILE A 84 2.97 -6.98 -20.10
CA ILE A 84 4.00 -6.34 -20.94
C ILE A 84 3.59 -4.92 -21.34
N LYS A 85 2.29 -4.69 -21.55
CA LYS A 85 1.78 -3.35 -21.88
C LYS A 85 1.80 -2.37 -20.73
N HIS A 86 1.99 -2.84 -19.48
CA HIS A 86 2.06 -2.03 -18.27
C HIS A 86 3.49 -1.83 -17.76
N ILE A 87 4.48 -2.44 -18.40
CA ILE A 87 5.89 -2.20 -18.07
C ILE A 87 6.33 -0.87 -18.67
N ASP A 88 6.89 -0.01 -17.82
CA ASP A 88 7.62 1.20 -18.21
C ASP A 88 9.10 1.00 -17.91
N PRO A 89 10.01 1.11 -18.90
CA PRO A 89 11.44 0.89 -18.68
C PRO A 89 12.02 1.78 -17.57
N TRP A 90 11.54 3.03 -17.46
CA TRP A 90 12.03 3.99 -16.47
C TRP A 90 11.46 3.74 -15.08
N MET A 91 10.13 3.64 -14.97
CA MET A 91 9.44 3.55 -13.68
C MET A 91 9.43 2.12 -13.12
N SER A 92 9.39 1.10 -14.01
CA SER A 92 9.28 -0.30 -13.56
C SER A 92 10.64 -0.97 -13.40
N ILE A 93 11.71 -0.48 -14.05
CA ILE A 93 13.03 -1.13 -14.06
C ILE A 93 14.12 -0.18 -13.58
N PHE A 94 14.34 0.93 -14.30
CA PHE A 94 15.48 1.81 -14.05
C PHE A 94 15.39 2.51 -12.68
N LEU A 95 14.25 3.10 -12.36
CA LEU A 95 14.03 3.79 -11.07
C LEU A 95 14.22 2.86 -9.87
N PRO A 96 13.60 1.66 -9.79
CA PRO A 96 13.84 0.72 -8.70
C PRO A 96 15.29 0.31 -8.56
N LEU A 97 15.99 0.03 -9.67
CA LEU A 97 17.40 -0.33 -9.66
C LEU A 97 18.29 0.82 -9.17
N MET A 98 18.03 2.04 -9.61
CA MET A 98 18.77 3.23 -9.19
C MET A 98 18.55 3.49 -7.69
N LEU A 99 17.32 3.40 -7.21
CA LEU A 99 17.00 3.57 -5.79
C LEU A 99 17.64 2.48 -4.95
N TYR A 100 17.62 1.23 -5.41
CA TYR A 100 18.31 0.11 -4.76
C TYR A 100 19.82 0.36 -4.65
N ALA A 101 20.47 0.77 -5.76
CA ALA A 101 21.89 1.06 -5.77
C ALA A 101 22.26 2.26 -4.87
N ALA A 102 21.36 3.22 -4.71
CA ALA A 102 21.52 4.36 -3.82
C ALA A 102 21.16 4.07 -2.36
N HIS A 103 20.77 2.83 -2.02
CA HIS A 103 20.26 2.43 -0.71
C HIS A 103 19.04 3.24 -0.25
N LEU A 104 18.24 3.70 -1.21
CA LEU A 104 17.01 4.43 -0.99
C LEU A 104 15.80 3.49 -0.96
N PRO A 105 14.66 3.91 -0.36
CA PRO A 105 13.43 3.16 -0.44
C PRO A 105 13.05 2.88 -1.89
N ILE A 106 12.76 1.61 -2.21
CA ILE A 106 12.44 1.21 -3.57
C ILE A 106 11.04 1.68 -3.90
N LEU A 107 10.93 2.52 -4.92
CA LEU A 107 9.69 2.88 -5.58
C LEU A 107 9.69 2.25 -6.97
N ALA A 108 8.59 1.60 -7.31
CA ALA A 108 8.34 1.08 -8.64
C ALA A 108 6.99 1.59 -9.12
N GLY A 109 6.88 1.85 -10.40
CA GLY A 109 5.62 2.26 -11.02
C GLY A 109 5.35 1.45 -12.29
N ALA A 110 4.08 1.31 -12.65
CA ALA A 110 3.69 0.81 -13.95
C ALA A 110 3.55 1.97 -14.96
N LYS A 111 3.53 1.63 -16.22
CA LYS A 111 3.15 2.55 -17.29
C LYS A 111 1.66 2.87 -17.13
N PRO A 112 1.29 4.11 -16.78
CA PRO A 112 -0.10 4.45 -16.52
C PRO A 112 -0.98 4.25 -17.76
N VAL A 113 -2.22 3.88 -17.51
CA VAL A 113 -3.23 3.81 -18.57
C VAL A 113 -3.56 5.24 -19.04
N PRO A 114 -3.50 5.54 -20.35
CA PRO A 114 -3.76 6.86 -20.86
C PRO A 114 -5.23 7.26 -20.68
N ILE A 115 -5.45 8.36 -20.00
CA ILE A 115 -6.78 8.89 -19.64
C ILE A 115 -6.84 10.34 -20.08
N ASN A 116 -7.99 10.72 -20.67
CA ASN A 116 -8.28 12.13 -21.00
C ASN A 116 -9.53 12.61 -20.24
N PRO A 117 -9.32 13.33 -19.11
CA PRO A 117 -10.45 13.81 -18.31
C PRO A 117 -11.42 14.76 -19.03
N SER A 118 -10.97 15.40 -20.12
CA SER A 118 -11.83 16.27 -20.95
C SER A 118 -12.96 15.50 -21.64
N ASN A 119 -12.83 14.18 -21.77
CA ASN A 119 -13.84 13.32 -22.37
C ASN A 119 -14.92 12.86 -21.38
N TYR A 120 -14.78 13.17 -20.08
CA TYR A 120 -15.75 12.75 -19.08
C TYR A 120 -17.07 13.48 -19.24
N ARG A 121 -18.19 12.76 -19.10
CA ARG A 121 -19.54 13.35 -19.10
C ARG A 121 -19.70 14.42 -18.03
N ASN A 122 -19.08 14.24 -16.89
CA ASN A 122 -18.97 15.23 -15.82
C ASN A 122 -17.52 15.22 -15.33
N TYR A 123 -16.80 16.30 -15.62
CA TYR A 123 -15.36 16.39 -15.37
C TYR A 123 -14.98 16.10 -13.91
N LYS A 124 -15.57 16.81 -12.95
CA LYS A 124 -15.24 16.69 -11.52
C LYS A 124 -15.59 15.31 -10.98
N ARG A 125 -16.81 14.86 -11.25
CA ARG A 125 -17.30 13.56 -10.79
C ARG A 125 -16.49 12.42 -11.43
N GLY A 126 -16.25 12.52 -12.73
CA GLY A 126 -15.49 11.53 -13.48
C GLY A 126 -14.07 11.40 -12.95
N ASP A 127 -13.38 12.52 -12.75
CA ASP A 127 -12.02 12.54 -12.25
C ASP A 127 -11.89 11.92 -10.85
N ILE A 128 -12.82 12.23 -9.93
CA ILE A 128 -12.84 11.60 -8.59
C ILE A 128 -13.11 10.10 -8.69
N ILE A 129 -14.11 9.67 -9.48
CA ILE A 129 -14.44 8.24 -9.61
C ILE A 129 -13.26 7.48 -10.23
N VAL A 130 -12.66 8.02 -11.26
CA VAL A 130 -11.52 7.38 -11.93
C VAL A 130 -10.33 7.27 -10.99
N SER A 131 -9.97 8.34 -10.29
CA SER A 131 -8.85 8.32 -9.34
C SER A 131 -9.07 7.34 -8.17
N LEU A 132 -10.29 7.23 -7.67
CA LEU A 132 -10.60 6.29 -6.58
C LEU A 132 -10.75 4.84 -7.07
N ALA A 133 -10.92 4.60 -8.38
CA ALA A 133 -11.15 3.25 -8.92
C ALA A 133 -9.97 2.29 -8.63
N GLY A 134 -8.74 2.76 -8.83
CA GLY A 134 -7.53 1.97 -8.52
C GLY A 134 -7.43 1.65 -7.04
N ILE A 135 -7.65 2.65 -6.18
CA ILE A 135 -7.64 2.50 -4.72
C ILE A 135 -8.70 1.48 -4.28
N ALA A 136 -9.93 1.60 -4.77
CA ALA A 136 -11.02 0.67 -4.45
C ALA A 136 -10.71 -0.76 -4.92
N THR A 137 -10.05 -0.90 -6.08
CA THR A 137 -9.62 -2.21 -6.60
C THR A 137 -8.58 -2.84 -5.69
N ASN A 138 -7.60 -2.09 -5.20
CA ASN A 138 -6.63 -2.64 -4.25
C ASN A 138 -7.30 -3.08 -2.93
N VAL A 139 -8.26 -2.32 -2.41
CA VAL A 139 -9.04 -2.76 -1.23
C VAL A 139 -9.81 -4.05 -1.52
N ALA A 140 -10.47 -4.14 -2.68
CA ALA A 140 -11.19 -5.34 -3.10
C ALA A 140 -10.25 -6.56 -3.26
N LEU A 141 -9.03 -6.35 -3.78
CA LEU A 141 -8.01 -7.40 -3.89
C LEU A 141 -7.50 -7.87 -2.52
N ALA A 142 -7.34 -6.97 -1.55
CA ALA A 142 -7.00 -7.35 -0.19
C ALA A 142 -8.07 -8.27 0.43
N LEU A 143 -9.36 -7.94 0.23
CA LEU A 143 -10.47 -8.79 0.67
C LEU A 143 -10.51 -10.12 -0.09
N ALA A 144 -10.27 -10.11 -1.41
CA ALA A 144 -10.17 -11.34 -2.19
C ALA A 144 -9.02 -12.25 -1.71
N CYS A 145 -7.86 -11.66 -1.41
CA CYS A 145 -6.74 -12.39 -0.81
C CYS A 145 -7.12 -13.01 0.55
N THR A 146 -7.90 -12.30 1.38
CA THR A 146 -8.41 -12.82 2.65
C THR A 146 -9.26 -14.09 2.44
N ILE A 147 -10.14 -14.07 1.43
CA ILE A 147 -10.95 -15.22 1.05
C ILE A 147 -10.07 -16.37 0.54
N VAL A 148 -9.06 -16.07 -0.29
CA VAL A 148 -8.12 -17.09 -0.80
C VAL A 148 -7.37 -17.77 0.34
N VAL A 149 -6.89 -17.01 1.35
CA VAL A 149 -6.23 -17.58 2.53
C VAL A 149 -7.15 -18.57 3.25
N ALA A 150 -8.42 -18.22 3.46
CA ALA A 150 -9.37 -19.09 4.13
C ALA A 150 -9.66 -20.36 3.32
N ILE A 151 -9.93 -20.22 2.03
CA ILE A 151 -10.24 -21.37 1.16
C ILE A 151 -9.05 -22.32 1.05
N THR A 152 -7.84 -21.78 0.80
CA THR A 152 -6.65 -22.62 0.65
C THR A 152 -6.26 -23.30 1.97
N GLY A 153 -6.49 -22.64 3.12
CA GLY A 153 -6.32 -23.27 4.42
C GLY A 153 -7.23 -24.47 4.61
N PHE A 154 -8.53 -24.28 4.39
CA PHE A 154 -9.51 -25.36 4.49
C PHE A 154 -9.21 -26.52 3.54
N ILE A 155 -8.93 -26.24 2.24
CA ILE A 155 -8.61 -27.29 1.26
C ILE A 155 -7.33 -28.03 1.64
N GLY A 156 -6.29 -27.31 2.09
CA GLY A 156 -5.01 -27.93 2.43
C GLY A 156 -5.05 -28.81 3.69
N GLU A 157 -5.95 -28.51 4.64
CA GLU A 157 -6.22 -29.37 5.80
C GLU A 157 -6.99 -30.64 5.41
N GLU A 158 -8.05 -30.51 4.60
CA GLU A 158 -8.91 -31.63 4.21
C GLU A 158 -8.28 -32.55 3.16
N ILE A 159 -7.41 -32.01 2.30
CA ILE A 159 -6.79 -32.74 1.18
C ILE A 159 -5.26 -32.66 1.27
N PRO A 160 -4.58 -33.58 1.99
CA PRO A 160 -3.14 -33.52 2.18
C PRO A 160 -2.32 -33.51 0.88
N ALA A 161 -2.84 -34.13 -0.21
CA ALA A 161 -2.19 -34.09 -1.52
C ALA A 161 -2.16 -32.69 -2.15
N ALA A 162 -3.03 -31.77 -1.73
CA ALA A 162 -3.12 -30.40 -2.20
C ALA A 162 -2.35 -29.41 -1.30
N SER A 163 -1.90 -29.84 -0.10
CA SER A 163 -1.37 -28.93 0.92
C SER A 163 -0.19 -28.10 0.40
N GLY A 164 0.72 -28.68 -0.37
CA GLY A 164 1.88 -27.97 -0.92
C GLY A 164 1.50 -26.82 -1.89
N VAL A 165 0.54 -27.04 -2.78
CA VAL A 165 0.04 -25.98 -3.69
C VAL A 165 -0.76 -24.95 -2.90
N CYS A 166 -1.63 -25.40 -2.00
CA CYS A 166 -2.41 -24.52 -1.13
C CYS A 166 -1.51 -23.62 -0.27
N SER A 167 -0.41 -24.14 0.27
CA SER A 167 0.54 -23.37 1.08
C SER A 167 1.21 -22.24 0.30
N VAL A 168 1.61 -22.49 -0.94
CA VAL A 168 2.21 -21.44 -1.80
C VAL A 168 1.17 -20.36 -2.13
N LEU A 169 -0.02 -20.75 -2.57
CA LEU A 169 -1.11 -19.82 -2.88
C LEU A 169 -1.53 -19.03 -1.64
N GLN A 170 -1.59 -19.69 -0.49
CA GLN A 170 -1.92 -19.08 0.79
C GLN A 170 -0.85 -18.06 1.19
N ALA A 171 0.45 -18.37 1.04
CA ALA A 171 1.54 -17.46 1.34
C ALA A 171 1.49 -16.22 0.43
N MET A 172 1.25 -16.40 -0.86
CA MET A 172 1.09 -15.27 -1.80
C MET A 172 -0.12 -14.41 -1.43
N ALA A 173 -1.26 -15.02 -1.13
CA ALA A 173 -2.46 -14.29 -0.72
C ALA A 173 -2.28 -13.59 0.62
N TRP A 174 -1.58 -14.20 1.57
CA TRP A 174 -1.25 -13.60 2.87
C TRP A 174 -0.46 -12.29 2.71
N VAL A 175 0.58 -12.33 1.89
CA VAL A 175 1.35 -11.13 1.53
C VAL A 175 0.48 -10.14 0.77
N GLY A 176 -0.38 -10.63 -0.11
CA GLY A 176 -1.31 -9.84 -0.91
C GLY A 176 -2.29 -8.98 -0.10
N ILE A 177 -2.71 -9.44 1.09
CA ILE A 177 -3.57 -8.65 2.00
C ILE A 177 -2.86 -7.34 2.36
N GLY A 178 -1.67 -7.42 2.93
CA GLY A 178 -0.91 -6.25 3.36
C GLY A 178 -0.50 -5.36 2.19
N LEU A 179 0.01 -5.99 1.12
CA LEU A 179 0.47 -5.30 -0.08
C LEU A 179 -0.63 -4.41 -0.68
N ASN A 180 -1.82 -4.96 -0.89
CA ASN A 180 -2.91 -4.22 -1.52
C ASN A 180 -3.45 -3.10 -0.62
N LEU A 181 -3.52 -3.30 0.69
CA LEU A 181 -3.91 -2.23 1.63
C LEU A 181 -2.87 -1.10 1.67
N ILE A 182 -1.57 -1.46 1.60
CA ILE A 182 -0.49 -0.47 1.51
C ILE A 182 -0.58 0.29 0.18
N LEU A 183 -0.78 -0.40 -0.95
CA LEU A 183 -0.95 0.23 -2.26
C LEU A 183 -2.14 1.19 -2.28
N ALA A 184 -3.27 0.81 -1.68
CA ALA A 184 -4.45 1.66 -1.56
C ALA A 184 -4.16 2.93 -0.76
N MET A 185 -3.56 2.80 0.43
CA MET A 185 -3.24 3.94 1.29
C MET A 185 -2.14 4.82 0.72
N PHE A 186 -1.15 4.21 0.04
CA PHE A 186 -0.08 4.94 -0.63
C PHE A 186 -0.63 5.80 -1.77
N ASN A 187 -1.48 5.23 -2.64
CA ASN A 187 -2.10 5.99 -3.72
C ASN A 187 -3.12 7.02 -3.22
N LEU A 188 -3.65 6.86 -2.01
CA LEU A 188 -4.52 7.86 -1.38
C LEU A 188 -3.73 9.07 -0.84
N LEU A 189 -2.38 9.02 -0.78
CA LEU A 189 -1.56 10.17 -0.40
C LEU A 189 -1.92 11.39 -1.25
N PRO A 190 -2.16 12.54 -0.60
CA PRO A 190 -2.48 13.77 -1.32
C PRO A 190 -1.22 14.45 -1.88
N VAL A 191 -0.45 13.73 -2.68
CA VAL A 191 0.79 14.24 -3.31
C VAL A 191 0.79 13.84 -4.79
N PRO A 192 0.81 14.81 -5.74
CA PRO A 192 0.97 14.48 -7.15
C PRO A 192 2.27 13.68 -7.38
N PRO A 193 2.30 12.70 -8.27
CA PRO A 193 1.25 12.30 -9.21
C PRO A 193 0.29 11.21 -8.70
N LEU A 194 0.18 10.97 -7.39
CA LEU A 194 -0.65 9.91 -6.81
C LEU A 194 -2.15 10.23 -6.91
N ASP A 195 -2.98 9.21 -6.93
CA ASP A 195 -4.44 9.32 -7.14
C ASP A 195 -5.15 10.21 -6.13
N GLY A 196 -4.75 10.16 -4.85
CA GLY A 196 -5.29 10.99 -3.79
C GLY A 196 -5.15 12.49 -4.07
N SER A 197 -4.18 12.88 -4.88
CA SER A 197 -3.98 14.26 -5.29
C SER A 197 -5.12 14.79 -6.16
N HIS A 198 -5.71 13.95 -7.00
CA HIS A 198 -6.85 14.29 -7.83
C HIS A 198 -8.12 14.57 -7.02
N VAL A 199 -8.25 13.95 -5.85
CA VAL A 199 -9.36 14.23 -4.94
C VAL A 199 -9.09 15.53 -4.16
N LEU A 200 -7.87 15.70 -3.62
CA LEU A 200 -7.52 16.89 -2.84
C LEU A 200 -7.65 18.19 -3.63
N LYS A 201 -7.31 18.19 -4.93
CA LYS A 201 -7.44 19.43 -5.75
C LYS A 201 -8.82 20.06 -5.71
N TYR A 202 -9.88 19.26 -5.53
CA TYR A 202 -11.26 19.76 -5.47
C TYR A 202 -11.66 20.33 -4.11
N LEU A 203 -10.82 20.16 -3.10
CA LEU A 203 -10.97 20.78 -1.78
C LEU A 203 -10.20 22.10 -1.69
N LEU A 204 -9.34 22.40 -2.67
CA LEU A 204 -8.53 23.62 -2.71
C LEU A 204 -9.23 24.72 -3.50
N PRO A 205 -9.00 26.00 -3.14
CA PRO A 205 -9.37 27.13 -3.99
C PRO A 205 -8.75 26.99 -5.40
N PRO A 206 -9.42 27.44 -6.49
CA PRO A 206 -9.00 27.18 -7.87
C PRO A 206 -7.54 27.57 -8.16
N ALA A 207 -7.08 28.71 -7.67
CA ALA A 207 -5.72 29.19 -7.87
C ALA A 207 -4.66 28.27 -7.20
N LEU A 208 -4.97 27.75 -6.02
CA LEU A 208 -4.11 26.80 -5.31
C LEU A 208 -4.16 25.41 -5.95
N ALA A 209 -5.33 24.97 -6.39
CA ALA A 209 -5.50 23.68 -7.09
C ALA A 209 -4.64 23.62 -8.36
N GLN A 210 -4.59 24.72 -9.13
CA GLN A 210 -3.77 24.81 -10.33
C GLN A 210 -2.27 24.70 -10.00
N ARG A 211 -1.77 25.46 -9.03
CA ARG A 211 -0.36 25.40 -8.60
C ARG A 211 -0.01 24.03 -8.03
N TYR A 212 -0.89 23.45 -7.26
CA TYR A 212 -0.73 22.12 -6.70
C TYR A 212 -0.57 21.04 -7.79
N GLN A 213 -1.38 21.10 -8.84
CA GLN A 213 -1.26 20.16 -9.96
C GLN A 213 0.01 20.35 -10.79
N GLN A 214 0.57 21.56 -10.83
CA GLN A 214 1.85 21.85 -11.51
C GLN A 214 3.04 21.14 -10.85
N ILE A 215 2.91 20.69 -9.58
CA ILE A 215 3.93 19.85 -8.94
C ILE A 215 4.23 18.61 -9.80
N GLY A 216 3.18 17.98 -10.34
CA GLY A 216 3.30 16.85 -11.27
C GLY A 216 4.29 15.78 -10.80
N PHE A 217 5.17 15.35 -11.70
CA PHE A 217 6.19 14.34 -11.38
C PHE A 217 7.25 14.79 -10.36
N ALA A 218 7.45 16.09 -10.14
CA ALA A 218 8.33 16.58 -9.08
C ALA A 218 7.84 16.15 -7.68
N GLY A 219 6.55 15.82 -7.54
CA GLY A 219 5.99 15.25 -6.32
C GLY A 219 6.58 13.90 -5.94
N ILE A 220 7.20 13.16 -6.87
CA ILE A 220 7.95 11.93 -6.54
C ILE A 220 9.06 12.23 -5.54
N VAL A 221 9.74 13.37 -5.67
CA VAL A 221 10.78 13.81 -4.72
C VAL A 221 10.16 14.05 -3.34
N ILE A 222 8.96 14.66 -3.29
CA ILE A 222 8.23 14.86 -2.03
C ILE A 222 7.89 13.51 -1.40
N VAL A 223 7.41 12.54 -2.18
CA VAL A 223 7.12 11.18 -1.71
C VAL A 223 8.38 10.50 -1.18
N LEU A 224 9.51 10.60 -1.90
CA LEU A 224 10.79 10.05 -1.45
C LEU A 224 11.22 10.64 -0.10
N ILE A 225 11.13 11.97 0.06
CA ILE A 225 11.43 12.65 1.33
C ILE A 225 10.47 12.13 2.42
N LEU A 226 9.17 12.03 2.11
CA LEU A 226 8.15 11.59 3.06
C LEU A 226 8.43 10.16 3.57
N LEU A 227 8.95 9.27 2.71
CA LEU A 227 9.32 7.90 3.10
C LEU A 227 10.41 7.84 4.18
N TYR A 228 11.23 8.90 4.35
CA TYR A 228 12.21 9.00 5.41
C TYR A 228 11.67 9.65 6.69
N THR A 229 10.44 10.11 6.69
CA THR A 229 9.83 10.77 7.85
C THR A 229 8.89 9.83 8.59
N PRO A 230 8.67 10.00 9.89
CA PRO A 230 7.64 9.26 10.62
C PRO A 230 6.22 9.50 10.08
N ALA A 231 5.99 10.58 9.33
CA ALA A 231 4.68 10.94 8.80
C ALA A 231 4.11 9.83 7.90
N ILE A 232 4.95 9.18 7.09
CA ILE A 232 4.49 8.07 6.24
C ILE A 232 4.00 6.89 7.06
N SER A 233 4.64 6.58 8.18
CA SER A 233 4.22 5.49 9.07
C SER A 233 2.87 5.77 9.70
N TYR A 234 2.60 7.00 10.10
CA TYR A 234 1.29 7.41 10.60
C TYR A 234 0.23 7.33 9.50
N TRP A 235 0.59 7.75 8.28
CA TRP A 235 -0.32 7.67 7.14
C TRP A 235 -0.68 6.23 6.78
N LEU A 236 0.30 5.33 6.74
CA LEU A 236 0.10 3.92 6.39
C LEU A 236 -0.44 3.08 7.56
N PHE A 237 -0.50 3.63 8.78
CA PHE A 237 -0.98 2.91 9.96
C PHE A 237 -2.35 2.24 9.75
N PRO A 238 -3.38 2.87 9.15
CA PRO A 238 -4.66 2.21 8.91
C PRO A 238 -4.53 0.95 8.03
N ALA A 239 -3.64 0.97 7.02
CA ALA A 239 -3.40 -0.21 6.18
C ALA A 239 -2.77 -1.35 6.99
N TYR A 240 -1.75 -1.06 7.79
CA TYR A 240 -1.10 -2.06 8.64
C TYR A 240 -2.05 -2.61 9.71
N ALA A 241 -2.84 -1.74 10.34
CA ALA A 241 -3.83 -2.16 11.35
C ALA A 241 -4.90 -3.07 10.73
N SER A 242 -5.42 -2.70 9.56
CA SER A 242 -6.43 -3.50 8.85
C SER A 242 -5.85 -4.83 8.36
N ALA A 243 -4.63 -4.83 7.79
CA ALA A 243 -3.95 -6.07 7.40
C ALA A 243 -3.75 -7.00 8.60
N SER A 244 -3.23 -6.46 9.70
CA SER A 244 -3.02 -7.22 10.93
C SER A 244 -4.32 -7.79 11.50
N LEU A 245 -5.41 -7.04 11.46
CA LEU A 245 -6.73 -7.51 11.89
C LEU A 245 -7.21 -8.68 11.04
N LEU A 246 -7.18 -8.56 9.72
CA LEU A 246 -7.58 -9.62 8.79
C LEU A 246 -6.70 -10.87 8.96
N GLN A 247 -5.39 -10.71 9.01
CA GLN A 247 -4.44 -11.80 9.17
C GLN A 247 -4.58 -12.50 10.53
N ASN A 248 -4.79 -11.75 11.62
CA ASN A 248 -5.02 -12.35 12.94
C ASN A 248 -6.30 -13.20 12.98
N GLY A 249 -7.35 -12.76 12.29
CA GLY A 249 -8.60 -13.54 12.17
C GLY A 249 -8.43 -14.85 11.38
N LEU A 250 -7.38 -14.95 10.55
CA LEU A 250 -7.13 -16.13 9.70
C LEU A 250 -6.05 -17.07 10.27
N ARG A 251 -5.43 -16.75 11.41
CA ARG A 251 -4.27 -17.50 11.92
C ARG A 251 -4.54 -18.99 12.12
N SER A 252 -5.75 -19.35 12.54
CA SER A 252 -6.13 -20.75 12.73
C SER A 252 -6.26 -21.56 11.43
N LEU A 253 -6.34 -20.87 10.29
CA LEU A 253 -6.45 -21.47 8.96
C LEU A 253 -5.12 -21.49 8.20
N VAL A 254 -4.03 -20.97 8.81
CA VAL A 254 -2.72 -20.93 8.17
C VAL A 254 -2.03 -22.27 8.28
N LEU A 255 -1.76 -22.89 7.13
CA LEU A 255 -1.07 -24.17 7.04
C LEU A 255 0.37 -24.06 7.60
N PRO A 256 0.90 -25.13 8.22
CA PRO A 256 2.26 -25.14 8.77
C PRO A 256 3.34 -24.79 7.73
N GLU A 257 3.23 -25.30 6.52
CA GLU A 257 4.15 -25.02 5.41
C GLU A 257 4.07 -23.56 4.97
N THR A 258 2.88 -22.95 4.99
CA THR A 258 2.71 -21.52 4.75
C THR A 258 3.47 -20.69 5.77
N SER A 259 3.39 -21.05 7.05
CA SER A 259 4.12 -20.37 8.11
C SER A 259 5.64 -20.49 7.90
N GLN A 260 6.13 -21.63 7.42
CA GLN A 260 7.54 -21.82 7.07
C GLN A 260 7.95 -20.94 5.87
N LEU A 261 7.15 -20.88 4.80
CA LEU A 261 7.41 -20.03 3.64
C LEU A 261 7.46 -18.56 4.02
N LEU A 262 6.52 -18.08 4.83
CA LEU A 262 6.47 -16.70 5.30
C LEU A 262 7.65 -16.35 6.20
N SER A 263 8.04 -17.25 7.09
CA SER A 263 9.21 -17.05 7.96
C SER A 263 10.51 -17.07 7.19
N ALA A 264 10.67 -17.96 6.21
CA ALA A 264 11.82 -18.03 5.32
C ALA A 264 11.96 -16.77 4.45
N ALA A 265 10.84 -16.19 4.02
CA ALA A 265 10.78 -14.93 3.29
C ALA A 265 10.85 -13.69 4.22
N ARG A 266 10.87 -13.89 5.55
CA ARG A 266 10.94 -12.83 6.58
C ARG A 266 9.83 -11.79 6.47
N PHE A 267 8.61 -12.21 6.25
CA PHE A 267 7.40 -11.39 6.28
C PHE A 267 6.76 -11.32 7.67
#